data_674c7a780268c987b1e54e29a93dd6f0
#
_entry.id   674c7a780268c987b1e54e29a93dd6f0
#
_cell.length_a   1.000
_cell.length_b   1.000
_cell.length_c   1.000
_cell.angle_alpha   90.00
_cell.angle_beta   90.00
_cell.angle_gamma   90.00
#
_symmetry.space_group_name_H-M   'P 1'
#
loop_
_entity.id
_entity.type
_entity.pdbx_description
1 polymer ?
#
loop_
_entity_poly.entity_id
_entity_poly.type
_entity_poly.pdbx_seq_one_letter_code
_entity_poly.pdbx_strand_id
1 'polypeptide(L)'
;ESSKYFEEIVLGNFVDKIKIGIDVPNYPQFRSMNEMFLSVIDGLEKVGTGYFETKSLSLKTNKHLIPEVLVIEKNSQLIQEKTGSPFKVRVCVTGPYTLASLFPYRDERIFMRLGNVISQILEIIFFSNKNGKISLVSVDEPLFGLMDDPLIDFGSEGKENLQRSWETIFYKIKSFFTFTR
;
A
#
# COMPACT_ATOMS: atom_id res chain seq x y z
N GLU A 1 -26.13 -0.62 4.27
CA GLU A 1 -25.90 -1.93 4.94
C GLU A 1 -24.51 -2.50 4.65
N SER A 2 -24.06 -2.55 3.40
CA SER A 2 -22.74 -3.12 3.04
C SER A 2 -21.55 -2.38 3.65
N SER A 3 -21.62 -1.06 3.79
CA SER A 3 -20.55 -0.24 4.37
C SER A 3 -20.36 -0.51 5.87
N LYS A 4 -21.45 -0.65 6.62
CA LYS A 4 -21.43 -0.96 8.06
C LYS A 4 -20.87 -2.36 8.32
N TYR A 5 -21.30 -3.33 7.54
CA TYR A 5 -20.80 -4.71 7.63
C TYR A 5 -19.30 -4.78 7.34
N PHE A 6 -18.81 -4.08 6.31
CA PHE A 6 -17.39 -4.00 6.00
C PHE A 6 -16.58 -3.42 7.18
N GLU A 7 -17.09 -2.33 7.77
CA GLU A 7 -16.45 -1.69 8.93
C GLU A 7 -16.38 -2.65 10.14
N GLU A 8 -17.47 -3.35 10.45
CA GLU A 8 -17.52 -4.33 11.53
C GLU A 8 -16.51 -5.47 11.33
N ILE A 9 -16.38 -5.99 10.12
CA ILE A 9 -15.43 -7.06 9.78
C ILE A 9 -13.98 -6.56 9.90
N VAL A 10 -13.68 -5.37 9.41
CA VAL A 10 -12.32 -4.77 9.51
C VAL A 10 -11.95 -4.60 10.97
N LEU A 11 -12.84 -3.99 11.77
CA LEU A 11 -12.58 -3.71 13.19
C LEU A 11 -12.45 -5.01 14.00
N GLY A 12 -13.36 -5.97 13.80
CA GLY A 12 -13.34 -7.25 14.49
C GLY A 12 -12.00 -7.97 14.27
N ASN A 13 -11.64 -8.17 13.00
CA ASN A 13 -10.38 -8.83 12.65
C ASN A 13 -9.14 -8.11 13.17
N PHE A 14 -9.13 -6.77 13.14
CA PHE A 14 -7.97 -6.01 13.61
C PHE A 14 -7.82 -6.09 15.13
N VAL A 15 -8.92 -5.94 15.87
CA VAL A 15 -8.94 -6.06 17.33
C VAL A 15 -8.55 -7.46 17.77
N ASP A 16 -9.02 -8.50 17.09
CA ASP A 16 -8.67 -9.89 17.41
C ASP A 16 -7.17 -10.15 17.26
N LYS A 17 -6.53 -9.63 16.21
CA LYS A 17 -5.08 -9.71 16.03
C LYS A 17 -4.31 -9.09 17.20
N ILE A 18 -4.76 -7.95 17.73
CA ILE A 18 -4.13 -7.32 18.90
C ILE A 18 -4.35 -8.20 20.14
N LYS A 19 -5.57 -8.69 20.36
CA LYS A 19 -5.92 -9.50 21.54
C LYS A 19 -5.18 -10.82 21.62
N ILE A 20 -4.82 -11.42 20.49
CA ILE A 20 -3.98 -12.65 20.47
C ILE A 20 -2.49 -12.36 20.62
N GLY A 21 -2.10 -11.08 20.82
CA GLY A 21 -0.73 -10.69 21.17
C GLY A 21 0.14 -10.28 19.98
N ILE A 22 -0.43 -9.89 18.83
CA ILE A 22 0.37 -9.33 17.73
C ILE A 22 0.63 -7.85 18.03
N ASP A 23 1.88 -7.46 18.26
CA ASP A 23 2.27 -6.09 18.63
C ASP A 23 2.02 -5.06 17.53
N VAL A 24 2.20 -5.45 16.27
CA VAL A 24 2.03 -4.59 15.10
C VAL A 24 1.29 -5.37 14.00
N PRO A 25 -0.03 -5.57 14.15
CA PRO A 25 -0.81 -6.33 13.18
C PRO A 25 -0.94 -5.59 11.85
N ASN A 26 -1.02 -6.37 10.76
CA ASN A 26 -1.45 -5.84 9.47
C ASN A 26 -2.91 -5.41 9.55
N TYR A 27 -3.27 -4.35 8.81
CA TYR A 27 -4.67 -4.12 8.50
C TYR A 27 -5.27 -5.38 7.82
N PRO A 28 -6.55 -5.69 8.01
CA PRO A 28 -7.19 -6.83 7.34
C PRO A 28 -7.20 -6.64 5.82
N GLN A 29 -6.80 -7.68 5.09
CA GLN A 29 -6.68 -7.66 3.63
C GLN A 29 -7.66 -8.68 3.05
N PHE A 30 -8.78 -8.20 2.52
CA PHE A 30 -9.85 -9.04 1.97
C PHE A 30 -9.92 -9.01 0.45
N ARG A 31 -9.14 -8.13 -0.19
CA ARG A 31 -9.18 -7.88 -1.62
C ARG A 31 -7.86 -8.26 -2.28
N SER A 32 -7.88 -8.43 -3.60
CA SER A 32 -6.64 -8.54 -4.36
C SER A 32 -5.75 -7.31 -4.11
N MET A 33 -4.55 -7.55 -3.59
CA MET A 33 -3.59 -6.48 -3.31
C MET A 33 -3.24 -5.69 -4.58
N ASN A 34 -3.06 -6.37 -5.70
CA ASN A 34 -2.74 -5.72 -6.96
C ASN A 34 -3.88 -4.83 -7.45
N GLU A 35 -5.12 -5.37 -7.47
CA GLU A 35 -6.29 -4.61 -7.92
C GLU A 35 -6.60 -3.43 -6.98
N MET A 36 -6.37 -3.59 -5.69
CA MET A 36 -6.57 -2.53 -4.70
C MET A 36 -5.74 -1.29 -5.05
N PHE A 37 -4.46 -1.48 -5.39
CA PHE A 37 -3.59 -0.36 -5.76
C PHE A 37 -3.83 0.14 -7.18
N LEU A 38 -3.94 -0.75 -8.17
CA LEU A 38 -4.13 -0.34 -9.57
C LEU A 38 -5.48 0.33 -9.81
N SER A 39 -6.52 -0.03 -9.07
CA SER A 39 -7.86 0.56 -9.21
C SER A 39 -7.95 2.04 -8.82
N VAL A 40 -7.04 2.52 -7.98
CA VAL A 40 -7.00 3.92 -7.53
C VAL A 40 -6.08 4.81 -8.35
N ILE A 41 -5.38 4.23 -9.34
CA ILE A 41 -4.53 4.95 -10.27
C ILE A 41 -5.36 5.42 -11.48
N ASP A 42 -5.27 6.71 -11.78
CA ASP A 42 -5.72 7.28 -13.03
C ASP A 42 -4.66 7.10 -14.12
N GLY A 43 -5.08 7.05 -15.39
CA GLY A 43 -4.18 6.78 -16.51
C GLY A 43 -3.99 5.29 -16.82
N LEU A 44 -4.72 4.41 -16.15
CA LEU A 44 -4.74 2.98 -16.42
C LEU A 44 -6.06 2.51 -17.01
N GLU A 45 -5.97 1.63 -17.99
CA GLU A 45 -7.08 0.86 -18.52
C GLU A 45 -6.82 -0.64 -18.30
N LYS A 46 -7.81 -1.35 -17.76
CA LYS A 46 -7.76 -2.81 -17.57
C LYS A 46 -8.35 -3.49 -18.80
N VAL A 47 -7.57 -4.32 -19.47
CA VAL A 47 -8.00 -5.13 -20.62
C VAL A 47 -7.68 -6.61 -20.33
N GLY A 48 -8.70 -7.40 -20.14
CA GLY A 48 -8.54 -8.78 -19.69
C GLY A 48 -7.89 -8.86 -18.32
N THR A 49 -6.73 -9.50 -18.24
CA THR A 49 -5.92 -9.64 -17.02
C THR A 49 -4.82 -8.59 -16.91
N GLY A 50 -4.56 -7.82 -17.97
CA GLY A 50 -3.48 -6.85 -18.06
C GLY A 50 -3.94 -5.40 -17.84
N TYR A 51 -2.96 -4.53 -17.57
CA TYR A 51 -3.15 -3.08 -17.44
C TYR A 51 -2.32 -2.36 -18.50
N PHE A 52 -2.87 -1.26 -19.02
CA PHE A 52 -2.25 -0.43 -20.05
C PHE A 52 -2.22 1.02 -19.60
N GLU A 53 -1.09 1.69 -19.81
CA GLU A 53 -1.01 3.13 -19.60
C GLU A 53 -1.66 3.87 -20.78
N THR A 54 -2.68 4.67 -20.48
CA THR A 54 -3.38 5.51 -21.48
C THR A 54 -2.95 6.98 -21.40
N LYS A 55 -2.40 7.38 -20.25
CA LYS A 55 -1.83 8.69 -19.97
C LYS A 55 -0.91 8.63 -18.76
N SER A 56 -0.29 9.74 -18.38
CA SER A 56 0.55 9.82 -17.17
C SER A 56 -0.19 9.32 -15.93
N LEU A 57 0.47 8.47 -15.13
CA LEU A 57 -0.10 7.88 -13.93
C LEU A 57 -0.24 8.94 -12.83
N SER A 58 -1.41 8.97 -12.20
CA SER A 58 -1.69 9.81 -11.04
C SER A 58 -2.75 9.15 -10.15
N LEU A 59 -2.98 9.67 -8.96
CA LEU A 59 -4.07 9.17 -8.13
C LEU A 59 -5.42 9.71 -8.61
N LYS A 60 -6.43 8.85 -8.61
CA LYS A 60 -7.82 9.26 -8.83
C LYS A 60 -8.28 10.16 -7.69
N THR A 61 -8.86 11.31 -8.05
CA THR A 61 -9.48 12.21 -7.07
C THR A 61 -10.67 11.54 -6.38
N ASN A 62 -10.86 11.82 -5.09
CA ASN A 62 -12.03 11.38 -4.29
C ASN A 62 -12.19 9.87 -4.10
N LYS A 63 -11.12 9.07 -4.17
CA LYS A 63 -11.17 7.65 -3.79
C LYS A 63 -10.54 7.40 -2.42
N HIS A 64 -11.20 6.54 -1.65
CA HIS A 64 -10.59 5.96 -0.45
C HIS A 64 -9.52 4.97 -0.89
N LEU A 65 -8.25 5.32 -0.71
CA LEU A 65 -7.12 4.57 -1.25
C LEU A 65 -7.03 3.17 -0.64
N ILE A 66 -7.04 3.09 0.69
CA ILE A 66 -7.10 1.82 1.45
C ILE A 66 -8.22 1.95 2.49
N PRO A 67 -9.47 1.58 2.14
CA PRO A 67 -10.62 1.74 3.02
C PRO A 67 -10.45 1.06 4.38
N GLU A 68 -9.73 -0.06 4.42
CA GLU A 68 -9.44 -0.80 5.65
C GLU A 68 -8.61 0.05 6.64
N VAL A 69 -7.60 0.76 6.15
CA VAL A 69 -6.78 1.67 6.97
C VAL A 69 -7.60 2.86 7.45
N LEU A 70 -8.44 3.41 6.57
CA LEU A 70 -9.34 4.52 6.93
C LEU A 70 -10.34 4.12 8.02
N VAL A 71 -10.89 2.90 7.99
CA VAL A 71 -11.76 2.37 9.03
C VAL A 71 -11.02 2.29 10.37
N ILE A 72 -9.78 1.77 10.37
CA ILE A 72 -8.95 1.69 11.57
C ILE A 72 -8.65 3.08 12.14
N GLU A 73 -8.28 4.03 11.29
CA GLU A 73 -8.01 5.40 11.71
C GLU A 73 -9.24 6.07 12.34
N LYS A 74 -10.38 6.03 11.66
CA LYS A 74 -11.64 6.64 12.14
C LYS A 74 -12.13 6.05 13.45
N ASN A 75 -11.89 4.76 13.67
CA ASN A 75 -12.32 4.05 14.88
C ASN A 75 -11.20 3.85 15.90
N SER A 76 -10.13 4.64 15.83
CA SER A 76 -8.94 4.46 16.66
C SER A 76 -9.24 4.53 18.17
N GLN A 77 -10.18 5.37 18.61
CA GLN A 77 -10.63 5.40 20.00
C GLN A 77 -11.32 4.10 20.41
N LEU A 78 -12.24 3.60 19.61
CA LEU A 78 -12.96 2.35 19.90
C LEU A 78 -11.99 1.14 19.96
N ILE A 79 -10.99 1.12 19.09
CA ILE A 79 -9.96 0.07 19.10
C ILE A 79 -9.17 0.14 20.41
N GLN A 80 -8.71 1.32 20.83
CA GLN A 80 -8.00 1.49 22.09
C GLN A 80 -8.85 1.07 23.28
N GLU A 81 -10.14 1.43 23.34
CA GLU A 81 -11.06 1.01 24.38
C GLU A 81 -11.20 -0.52 24.46
N LYS A 82 -11.26 -1.19 23.30
CA LYS A 82 -11.36 -2.66 23.22
C LYS A 82 -10.08 -3.43 23.53
N THR A 83 -8.93 -2.78 23.37
CA THR A 83 -7.61 -3.41 23.52
C THR A 83 -6.86 -2.94 24.76
N GLY A 84 -7.34 -1.88 25.43
CA GLY A 84 -6.79 -1.35 26.68
C GLY A 84 -5.58 -0.42 26.53
N SER A 85 -5.05 -0.26 25.32
CA SER A 85 -3.85 0.58 25.08
C SER A 85 -3.82 1.13 23.64
N PRO A 86 -3.06 2.22 23.39
CA PRO A 86 -2.84 2.69 22.03
C PRO A 86 -2.21 1.60 21.16
N PHE A 87 -2.72 1.47 19.95
CA PHE A 87 -2.31 0.41 19.03
C PHE A 87 -1.31 0.88 17.99
N LYS A 88 -0.63 -0.09 17.40
CA LYS A 88 0.22 0.08 16.22
C LYS A 88 -0.38 -0.71 15.05
N VAL A 89 -0.20 -0.23 13.85
CA VAL A 89 -0.61 -0.96 12.64
C VAL A 89 0.52 -1.02 11.63
N ARG A 90 0.66 -2.18 11.00
CA ARG A 90 1.50 -2.38 9.82
C ARG A 90 0.67 -2.16 8.56
N VAL A 91 1.20 -1.37 7.64
CA VAL A 91 0.65 -1.20 6.30
C VAL A 91 1.55 -1.93 5.31
N CYS A 92 0.96 -2.87 4.57
CA CYS A 92 1.61 -3.57 3.47
C CYS A 92 1.11 -3.00 2.15
N VAL A 93 2.02 -2.68 1.25
CA VAL A 93 1.71 -2.25 -0.12
C VAL A 93 2.40 -3.17 -1.13
N THR A 94 1.73 -3.47 -2.23
CA THR A 94 2.38 -4.17 -3.34
C THR A 94 3.38 -3.24 -4.00
N GLY A 95 4.58 -3.73 -4.18
CA GLY A 95 5.66 -2.94 -4.73
C GLY A 95 5.61 -2.77 -6.25
N PRO A 96 6.40 -1.81 -6.77
CA PRO A 96 6.36 -1.42 -8.17
C PRO A 96 6.73 -2.54 -9.14
N TYR A 97 7.62 -3.47 -8.77
CA TYR A 97 7.98 -4.60 -9.61
C TYR A 97 6.80 -5.55 -9.82
N THR A 98 6.18 -5.97 -8.72
CA THR A 98 5.02 -6.87 -8.76
C THR A 98 3.84 -6.24 -9.48
N LEU A 99 3.57 -4.95 -9.27
CA LEU A 99 2.52 -4.26 -10.03
C LEU A 99 2.86 -4.15 -11.51
N ALA A 100 4.12 -3.87 -11.87
CA ALA A 100 4.56 -3.76 -13.26
C ALA A 100 4.43 -5.09 -14.03
N SER A 101 4.48 -6.23 -13.36
CA SER A 101 4.29 -7.54 -14.01
C SER A 101 2.92 -7.73 -14.66
N LEU A 102 1.93 -6.91 -14.27
CA LEU A 102 0.58 -6.92 -14.84
C LEU A 102 0.45 -6.06 -16.11
N PHE A 103 1.54 -5.43 -16.54
CA PHE A 103 1.58 -4.61 -17.76
C PHE A 103 2.23 -5.41 -18.89
N PRO A 104 1.47 -5.84 -19.92
CA PRO A 104 2.03 -6.57 -21.05
C PRO A 104 3.06 -5.76 -21.85
N TYR A 105 2.86 -4.44 -21.91
CA TYR A 105 3.78 -3.49 -22.52
C TYR A 105 4.29 -2.54 -21.45
N ARG A 106 5.58 -2.57 -21.19
CA ARG A 106 6.24 -1.77 -20.16
C ARG A 106 7.66 -1.39 -20.60
N ASP A 107 8.06 -0.20 -20.22
CA ASP A 107 9.42 0.28 -20.36
C ASP A 107 10.15 0.29 -19.00
N GLU A 108 11.44 0.59 -19.01
CA GLU A 108 12.28 0.63 -17.82
C GLU A 108 11.82 1.66 -16.77
N ARG A 109 11.03 2.66 -17.17
CA ARG A 109 10.56 3.74 -16.30
C ARG A 109 9.25 3.41 -15.59
N ILE A 110 8.60 2.29 -15.92
CA ILE A 110 7.34 1.87 -15.28
C ILE A 110 7.50 1.77 -13.75
N PHE A 111 8.65 1.28 -13.28
CA PHE A 111 8.92 1.13 -11.86
C PHE A 111 8.90 2.47 -11.13
N MET A 112 9.52 3.50 -11.71
CA MET A 112 9.51 4.85 -11.14
C MET A 112 8.12 5.47 -11.13
N ARG A 113 7.35 5.29 -12.22
CA ARG A 113 5.97 5.81 -12.29
C ARG A 113 5.08 5.17 -11.22
N LEU A 114 5.13 3.85 -11.08
CA LEU A 114 4.37 3.13 -10.04
C LEU A 114 4.88 3.48 -8.64
N GLY A 115 6.20 3.53 -8.41
CA GLY A 115 6.79 3.90 -7.13
C GLY A 115 6.36 5.30 -6.66
N ASN A 116 6.29 6.27 -7.57
CA ASN A 116 5.79 7.62 -7.27
C ASN A 116 4.33 7.60 -6.82
N VAL A 117 3.47 6.83 -7.49
CA VAL A 117 2.05 6.73 -7.10
C VAL A 117 1.90 6.00 -5.75
N ILE A 118 2.65 4.91 -5.53
CA ILE A 118 2.66 4.19 -4.23
C ILE A 118 3.09 5.14 -3.11
N SER A 119 4.13 5.95 -3.32
CA SER A 119 4.59 6.91 -2.31
C SER A 119 3.50 7.95 -1.97
N GLN A 120 2.73 8.41 -2.95
CA GLN A 120 1.60 9.30 -2.74
C GLN A 120 0.45 8.62 -1.98
N ILE A 121 0.15 7.34 -2.28
CA ILE A 121 -0.84 6.56 -1.52
C ILE A 121 -0.45 6.52 -0.05
N LEU A 122 0.81 6.16 0.25
CA LEU A 122 1.32 6.08 1.61
C LEU A 122 1.28 7.42 2.34
N GLU A 123 1.55 8.52 1.65
CA GLU A 123 1.43 9.87 2.22
C GLU A 123 0.01 10.19 2.67
N ILE A 124 -0.98 9.84 1.86
CA ILE A 124 -2.39 10.15 2.13
C ILE A 124 -2.97 9.27 3.26
N ILE A 125 -2.59 7.99 3.31
CA ILE A 125 -3.13 7.07 4.30
C ILE A 125 -2.41 7.10 5.64
N PHE A 126 -1.26 7.78 5.72
CA PHE A 126 -0.47 7.83 6.95
C PHE A 126 -1.23 8.55 8.05
N PHE A 127 -1.36 7.90 9.21
CA PHE A 127 -1.93 8.53 10.39
C PHE A 127 -1.11 8.26 11.64
N SER A 128 -1.15 9.22 12.57
CA SER A 128 -0.62 9.09 13.93
C SER A 128 -1.46 9.97 14.83
N ASN A 129 -2.13 9.37 15.81
CA ASN A 129 -2.94 10.06 16.81
C ASN A 129 -2.74 9.44 18.20
N LYS A 130 -3.38 10.01 19.22
CA LYS A 130 -3.23 9.55 20.62
C LYS A 130 -3.67 8.11 20.88
N ASN A 131 -4.55 7.54 20.03
CA ASN A 131 -5.13 6.21 20.21
C ASN A 131 -4.41 5.14 19.39
N GLY A 132 -3.72 5.52 18.30
CA GLY A 132 -3.02 4.57 17.43
C GLY A 132 -2.24 5.23 16.31
N LYS A 133 -1.37 4.47 15.69
CA LYS A 133 -0.54 4.97 14.60
C LYS A 133 -0.08 3.88 13.63
N ILE A 134 0.22 4.27 12.40
CA ILE A 134 1.04 3.46 11.51
C ILE A 134 2.47 3.47 12.06
N SER A 135 3.02 2.32 12.40
CA SER A 135 4.36 2.18 12.96
C SER A 135 5.30 1.34 12.09
N LEU A 136 4.76 0.68 11.08
CA LEU A 136 5.51 -0.13 10.14
C LEU A 136 4.86 -0.07 8.76
N VAL A 137 5.68 0.11 7.73
CA VAL A 137 5.27 -0.04 6.33
C VAL A 137 6.17 -1.08 5.68
N SER A 138 5.58 -2.01 4.95
CA SER A 138 6.30 -2.96 4.10
C SER A 138 5.90 -2.79 2.64
N VAL A 139 6.88 -2.91 1.76
CA VAL A 139 6.69 -2.99 0.31
C VAL A 139 6.92 -4.44 -0.08
N ASP A 140 5.86 -5.11 -0.48
CA ASP A 140 5.87 -6.54 -0.74
C ASP A 140 6.05 -6.78 -2.25
N GLU A 141 7.12 -7.48 -2.61
CA GLU A 141 7.49 -7.82 -4.00
C GLU A 141 7.52 -9.33 -4.20
N PRO A 142 6.36 -10.03 -4.12
CA PRO A 142 6.31 -11.48 -4.17
C PRO A 142 6.81 -12.08 -5.49
N LEU A 143 6.81 -11.31 -6.58
CA LEU A 143 7.27 -11.78 -7.89
C LEU A 143 8.76 -11.49 -8.15
N PHE A 144 9.42 -10.70 -7.30
CA PHE A 144 10.81 -10.36 -7.48
C PHE A 144 11.71 -11.60 -7.34
N GLY A 145 12.49 -11.86 -8.37
CA GLY A 145 13.39 -13.03 -8.42
C GLY A 145 12.72 -14.37 -8.77
N LEU A 146 11.39 -14.39 -9.03
CA LEU A 146 10.68 -15.59 -9.46
C LEU A 146 10.58 -15.74 -10.99
N MET A 147 10.85 -14.67 -11.73
CA MET A 147 10.78 -14.65 -13.19
C MET A 147 12.05 -14.02 -13.75
N ASP A 148 12.50 -14.53 -14.88
CA ASP A 148 13.50 -13.85 -15.69
C ASP A 148 12.84 -12.63 -16.35
N ASP A 149 13.36 -11.45 -16.02
CA ASP A 149 12.83 -10.19 -16.51
C ASP A 149 13.98 -9.34 -17.07
N PRO A 150 14.09 -9.22 -18.40
CA PRO A 150 15.17 -8.45 -19.03
C PRO A 150 15.25 -6.99 -18.59
N LEU A 151 14.13 -6.42 -18.11
CA LEU A 151 14.11 -5.04 -17.61
C LEU A 151 14.93 -4.85 -16.33
N ILE A 152 15.18 -5.93 -15.57
CA ILE A 152 15.93 -5.87 -14.30
C ILE A 152 17.25 -6.62 -14.33
N ASP A 153 17.75 -6.95 -15.51
CA ASP A 153 19.07 -7.57 -15.68
C ASP A 153 20.17 -6.67 -15.08
N PHE A 154 21.29 -7.29 -14.75
CA PHE A 154 22.42 -6.58 -14.17
C PHE A 154 22.91 -5.45 -15.07
N GLY A 155 22.97 -4.23 -14.54
CA GLY A 155 23.38 -3.04 -15.28
C GLY A 155 22.30 -2.44 -16.19
N SER A 156 21.07 -2.94 -16.15
CA SER A 156 19.96 -2.35 -16.92
C SER A 156 19.44 -1.05 -16.28
N GLU A 157 18.93 -0.14 -17.10
CA GLU A 157 18.26 1.08 -16.63
C GLU A 157 17.02 0.73 -15.78
N GLY A 158 16.31 -0.33 -16.13
CA GLY A 158 15.13 -0.78 -15.39
C GLY A 158 15.47 -1.20 -13.96
N LYS A 159 16.60 -1.90 -13.75
CA LYS A 159 17.06 -2.27 -12.41
C LYS A 159 17.37 -1.03 -11.56
N GLU A 160 18.08 -0.05 -12.14
CA GLU A 160 18.33 1.21 -11.45
C GLU A 160 17.04 1.96 -11.12
N ASN A 161 16.08 2.02 -12.05
CA ASN A 161 14.80 2.65 -11.84
C ASN A 161 13.97 1.93 -10.77
N LEU A 162 14.03 0.60 -10.69
CA LEU A 162 13.39 -0.16 -9.64
C LEU A 162 13.99 0.18 -8.26
N GLN A 163 15.31 0.20 -8.14
CA GLN A 163 16.00 0.58 -6.90
C GLN A 163 15.63 2.00 -6.46
N ARG A 164 15.69 2.97 -7.38
CA ARG A 164 15.28 4.36 -7.12
C ARG A 164 13.80 4.47 -6.72
N SER A 165 12.93 3.64 -7.28
CA SER A 165 11.50 3.63 -6.90
C SER A 165 11.32 3.19 -5.45
N TRP A 166 12.01 2.15 -5.00
CA TRP A 166 12.01 1.74 -3.59
C TRP A 166 12.59 2.82 -2.68
N GLU A 167 13.72 3.42 -3.06
CA GLU A 167 14.31 4.54 -2.32
C GLU A 167 13.33 5.72 -2.17
N THR A 168 12.61 6.06 -3.24
CA THR A 168 11.60 7.12 -3.23
C THR A 168 10.48 6.80 -2.23
N ILE A 169 9.97 5.57 -2.24
CA ILE A 169 8.94 5.12 -1.31
C ILE A 169 9.46 5.21 0.14
N PHE A 170 10.63 4.65 0.42
CA PHE A 170 11.18 4.61 1.79
C PHE A 170 11.62 5.98 2.30
N TYR A 171 12.14 6.84 1.43
CA TYR A 171 12.48 8.22 1.80
C TYR A 171 11.24 8.99 2.25
N LYS A 172 10.13 8.86 1.51
CA LYS A 172 8.86 9.49 1.85
C LYS A 172 8.33 8.98 3.19
N ILE A 173 8.36 7.67 3.40
CA ILE A 173 7.93 7.04 4.65
C ILE A 173 8.78 7.52 5.83
N LYS A 174 10.10 7.59 5.67
CA LYS A 174 11.01 8.03 6.72
C LYS A 174 10.66 9.42 7.24
N SER A 175 10.23 10.33 6.38
CA SER A 175 9.83 11.68 6.79
C SER A 175 8.69 11.66 7.82
N PHE A 176 7.71 10.77 7.67
CA PHE A 176 6.58 10.66 8.60
C PHE A 176 6.99 10.18 9.99
N PHE A 177 7.91 9.23 10.09
CA PHE A 177 8.39 8.73 11.38
C PHE A 177 9.32 9.71 12.11
N THR A 178 9.91 10.68 11.41
CA THR A 178 10.82 11.67 12.00
C THR A 178 10.07 12.83 12.66
N PHE A 179 8.88 13.17 12.19
CA PHE A 179 8.07 14.26 12.71
C PHE A 179 7.14 13.88 13.88
N THR A 180 7.09 12.62 14.29
CA THR A 180 6.22 12.11 15.37
C THR A 180 6.93 11.93 16.71
N ARG A 181 7.97 12.75 16.99
CA ARG A 181 8.61 12.82 18.30
C ARG A 181 7.98 13.91 19.17
#